data_daf836862b9e74569b8c95c857eca74f
#
_entry.id   daf836862b9e74569b8c95c857eca74f
#
_cell.length_a   1.000
_cell.length_b   1.000
_cell.length_c   1.000
_cell.angle_alpha   90.00
_cell.angle_beta   90.00
_cell.angle_gamma   90.00
#
_symmetry.space_group_name_H-M   'P 1'
#
loop_
_entity.id
_entity.type
_entity.pdbx_description
1 polymer ?
#
loop_
_entity_poly.entity_id
_entity_poly.type
_entity_poly.pdbx_seq_one_letter_code
_entity_poly.pdbx_strand_id
1 'polypeptide(L)'
;DIRIKKGLDIKLIGGAEKTTKAISLSSVYAVKPENFHGITPKLVAKEGTKVKAGDTLFYSKSDERILFPSPVSGKVVEVIRGARRKVLTVKIAADAKQAYKNFETRDAENMSAEEVKNYLFDAGCWPFIKQRPYDIVANPNQAPKAIFVSAYASAPLAADLDFTLAGKTAELQAAITAVSKLTEGKVHISIGANGNSPLSELNGVEIHKVSGPHPSGNVGTQIAKIDPINKGEVVWVIAPQDLVIIGELLLTGKFNATRTVALTGSKFSKPQYVTAIAGANIADLVADNLENDNTRIISGNVLSGVQVKEDGFIGYYDNQITAIPEGDDYEFFGWNK
;
A
#
# COMPACT_ATOMS: atom_id res chain seq x y z
N ASP A 1 -20.47 -13.99 -8.11
CA ASP A 1 -20.84 -13.18 -6.93
C ASP A 1 -20.48 -13.93 -5.64
N ILE A 2 -19.79 -13.28 -4.73
CA ILE A 2 -19.35 -13.85 -3.46
C ILE A 2 -20.05 -13.07 -2.33
N ARG A 3 -20.84 -13.79 -1.54
CA ARG A 3 -21.51 -13.20 -0.38
C ARG A 3 -20.97 -13.82 0.91
N ILE A 4 -20.35 -13.00 1.73
CA ILE A 4 -19.91 -13.39 3.08
C ILE A 4 -21.07 -13.13 4.04
N LYS A 5 -21.49 -14.19 4.74
CA LYS A 5 -22.63 -14.14 5.64
C LYS A 5 -22.25 -13.94 7.11
N LYS A 6 -21.05 -14.43 7.50
CA LYS A 6 -20.54 -14.35 8.86
C LYS A 6 -19.52 -13.22 8.97
N GLY A 7 -19.70 -12.36 9.95
CA GLY A 7 -18.85 -11.22 10.19
C GLY A 7 -19.56 -10.14 11.01
N LEU A 8 -18.89 -9.03 11.22
CA LEU A 8 -19.42 -7.89 11.97
C LEU A 8 -18.89 -6.59 11.39
N ASP A 9 -19.77 -5.63 11.16
CA ASP A 9 -19.40 -4.27 10.81
C ASP A 9 -19.32 -3.43 12.08
N ILE A 10 -18.13 -2.95 12.40
CA ILE A 10 -17.92 -2.01 13.49
C ILE A 10 -18.23 -0.61 12.98
N LYS A 11 -19.32 -0.03 13.48
CA LYS A 11 -19.75 1.31 13.09
C LYS A 11 -18.96 2.36 13.84
N LEU A 12 -18.07 3.04 13.13
CA LEU A 12 -17.35 4.22 13.60
C LEU A 12 -17.82 5.45 12.81
N ILE A 13 -17.73 6.62 13.43
CA ILE A 13 -18.00 7.91 12.79
C ILE A 13 -16.73 8.51 12.20
N GLY A 14 -16.86 9.41 11.23
CA GLY A 14 -15.74 10.10 10.60
C GLY A 14 -15.24 9.40 9.32
N GLY A 15 -16.15 8.87 8.51
CA GLY A 15 -15.81 8.41 7.16
C GLY A 15 -15.33 9.55 6.27
N ALA A 16 -14.33 9.31 5.42
CA ALA A 16 -13.78 10.32 4.53
C ALA A 16 -14.80 10.74 3.46
N GLU A 17 -15.05 12.03 3.33
CA GLU A 17 -15.80 12.60 2.22
C GLU A 17 -15.00 12.40 0.91
N LYS A 18 -15.69 12.15 -0.21
CA LYS A 18 -15.08 11.92 -1.53
C LYS A 18 -14.54 13.21 -2.15
N THR A 19 -13.67 13.89 -1.41
CA THR A 19 -12.91 15.07 -1.83
C THR A 19 -11.45 14.85 -1.54
N THR A 20 -10.57 15.25 -2.47
CA THR A 20 -9.12 15.08 -2.31
C THR A 20 -8.46 16.44 -2.17
N LYS A 21 -7.70 16.62 -1.08
CA LYS A 21 -6.81 17.76 -0.86
C LYS A 21 -5.39 17.37 -1.29
N ALA A 22 -4.78 18.17 -2.15
CA ALA A 22 -3.36 18.05 -2.41
C ALA A 22 -2.57 18.49 -1.18
N ILE A 23 -1.62 17.67 -0.74
CA ILE A 23 -0.71 18.01 0.36
C ILE A 23 0.63 18.46 -0.24
N SER A 24 1.22 19.47 0.35
CA SER A 24 2.59 19.88 0.03
C SER A 24 3.55 18.73 0.33
N LEU A 25 4.67 18.68 -0.37
CA LEU A 25 5.72 17.71 -0.05
C LEU A 25 6.12 17.83 1.42
N SER A 26 6.16 16.70 2.11
CA SER A 26 6.77 16.62 3.44
C SER A 26 8.25 16.96 3.37
N SER A 27 8.75 17.61 4.38
CA SER A 27 10.19 17.91 4.45
C SER A 27 11.05 16.66 4.63
N VAL A 28 10.49 15.63 5.30
CA VAL A 28 11.15 14.34 5.56
C VAL A 28 10.21 13.19 5.27
N TYR A 29 10.77 12.15 4.68
CA TYR A 29 10.12 10.86 4.42
C TYR A 29 10.87 9.75 5.12
N ALA A 30 10.18 8.65 5.45
CA ALA A 30 10.81 7.49 6.05
C ALA A 30 10.42 6.19 5.34
N VAL A 31 11.41 5.34 5.06
CA VAL A 31 11.18 3.97 4.61
C VAL A 31 11.64 3.03 5.72
N LYS A 32 10.70 2.20 6.18
CA LYS A 32 10.90 1.29 7.31
C LYS A 32 10.95 -0.16 6.80
N PRO A 33 12.08 -0.87 6.93
CA PRO A 33 12.16 -2.28 6.53
C PRO A 33 11.12 -3.19 7.17
N GLU A 34 10.59 -2.83 8.34
CA GLU A 34 9.52 -3.59 9.02
C GLU A 34 8.20 -3.64 8.25
N ASN A 35 7.96 -2.67 7.35
CA ASN A 35 6.79 -2.69 6.47
C ASN A 35 6.85 -3.82 5.43
N PHE A 36 8.02 -4.38 5.19
CA PHE A 36 8.27 -5.41 4.18
C PHE A 36 8.52 -6.76 4.88
N HIS A 37 7.47 -7.55 5.04
CA HIS A 37 7.57 -8.80 5.76
C HIS A 37 8.43 -9.83 5.02
N GLY A 38 9.16 -10.64 5.77
CA GLY A 38 9.96 -11.74 5.23
C GLY A 38 11.33 -11.34 4.68
N ILE A 39 11.75 -10.06 4.79
CA ILE A 39 13.05 -9.62 4.31
C ILE A 39 14.03 -9.30 5.46
N THR A 40 15.31 -9.39 5.15
CA THR A 40 16.39 -8.86 5.98
C THR A 40 17.10 -7.76 5.21
N PRO A 41 17.02 -6.48 5.62
CA PRO A 41 17.54 -5.38 4.84
C PRO A 41 19.08 -5.33 4.87
N LYS A 42 19.68 -4.98 3.74
CA LYS A 42 21.08 -4.56 3.63
C LYS A 42 21.12 -3.16 3.03
N LEU A 43 21.62 -2.20 3.81
CA LEU A 43 21.66 -0.79 3.45
C LEU A 43 22.60 -0.54 2.26
N VAL A 44 22.14 0.26 1.32
CA VAL A 44 22.89 0.79 0.17
C VAL A 44 23.17 2.28 0.38
N ALA A 45 22.11 3.08 0.55
CA ALA A 45 22.19 4.51 0.73
C ALA A 45 22.48 4.86 2.21
N LYS A 46 23.70 5.31 2.49
CA LYS A 46 24.15 5.74 3.82
C LYS A 46 23.73 7.19 4.09
N GLU A 47 23.82 7.61 5.35
CA GLU A 47 23.65 9.03 5.71
C GLU A 47 24.56 9.92 4.87
N GLY A 48 24.00 11.02 4.41
CA GLY A 48 24.68 11.95 3.50
C GLY A 48 24.51 11.63 2.00
N THR A 49 24.04 10.42 1.63
CA THR A 49 23.83 10.03 0.23
C THR A 49 22.68 10.84 -0.37
N LYS A 50 22.92 11.45 -1.54
CA LYS A 50 21.86 12.01 -2.38
C LYS A 50 21.21 10.91 -3.20
N VAL A 51 19.88 10.92 -3.25
CA VAL A 51 19.06 9.93 -3.97
C VAL A 51 18.01 10.63 -4.82
N LYS A 52 17.64 10.00 -5.92
CA LYS A 52 16.43 10.32 -6.71
C LYS A 52 15.28 9.42 -6.27
N ALA A 53 14.04 9.81 -6.56
CA ALA A 53 12.92 8.88 -6.46
C ALA A 53 13.18 7.68 -7.37
N GLY A 54 13.11 6.45 -6.82
CA GLY A 54 13.48 5.22 -7.51
C GLY A 54 14.92 4.73 -7.28
N ASP A 55 15.80 5.50 -6.66
CA ASP A 55 17.13 5.02 -6.27
C ASP A 55 17.04 4.06 -5.08
N THR A 56 17.85 3.02 -5.07
CA THR A 56 17.82 1.98 -4.04
C THR A 56 18.34 2.47 -2.69
N LEU A 57 17.53 2.34 -1.66
CA LEU A 57 17.92 2.62 -0.26
C LEU A 57 18.55 1.39 0.40
N PHE A 58 17.95 0.24 0.22
CA PHE A 58 18.42 -1.06 0.71
C PHE A 58 17.87 -2.18 -0.16
N TYR A 59 18.40 -3.39 0.02
CA TYR A 59 17.91 -4.60 -0.64
C TYR A 59 17.73 -5.75 0.35
N SER A 60 17.07 -6.82 -0.07
CA SER A 60 16.88 -8.01 0.74
C SER A 60 18.13 -8.91 0.69
N LYS A 61 18.67 -9.32 1.85
CA LYS A 61 19.81 -10.25 1.91
C LYS A 61 19.49 -11.64 1.38
N SER A 62 18.24 -12.05 1.39
CA SER A 62 17.83 -13.36 0.89
C SER A 62 17.80 -13.43 -0.64
N ASP A 63 17.57 -12.28 -1.30
CA ASP A 63 17.61 -12.13 -2.74
C ASP A 63 17.96 -10.67 -3.07
N GLU A 64 19.18 -10.43 -3.52
CA GLU A 64 19.69 -9.07 -3.76
C GLU A 64 19.01 -8.33 -4.91
N ARG A 65 18.22 -9.04 -5.74
CA ARG A 65 17.39 -8.45 -6.79
C ARG A 65 16.18 -7.67 -6.22
N ILE A 66 15.75 -8.00 -4.99
CA ILE A 66 14.63 -7.34 -4.33
C ILE A 66 15.12 -6.03 -3.73
N LEU A 67 14.92 -4.95 -4.47
CA LEU A 67 15.33 -3.59 -4.13
C LEU A 67 14.18 -2.82 -3.47
N PHE A 68 14.53 -1.90 -2.57
CA PHE A 68 13.60 -1.00 -1.90
C PHE A 68 13.99 0.44 -2.22
N PRO A 69 13.21 1.13 -3.08
CA PRO A 69 13.56 2.44 -3.59
C PRO A 69 13.21 3.58 -2.64
N SER A 70 13.88 4.71 -2.85
CA SER A 70 13.48 5.98 -2.26
C SER A 70 12.18 6.45 -2.90
N PRO A 71 11.17 6.83 -2.09
CA PRO A 71 9.92 7.37 -2.62
C PRO A 71 10.06 8.82 -3.14
N VAL A 72 11.12 9.52 -2.76
CA VAL A 72 11.39 10.93 -3.10
C VAL A 72 12.84 11.13 -3.48
N SER A 73 13.14 12.21 -4.21
CA SER A 73 14.53 12.70 -4.31
C SER A 73 14.88 13.56 -3.10
N GLY A 74 16.14 13.47 -2.70
CA GLY A 74 16.63 14.20 -1.56
C GLY A 74 17.94 13.66 -1.03
N LYS A 75 18.17 13.87 0.26
CA LYS A 75 19.36 13.41 0.96
C LYS A 75 18.98 12.50 2.11
N VAL A 76 19.61 11.34 2.23
CA VAL A 76 19.49 10.49 3.42
C VAL A 76 20.09 11.22 4.60
N VAL A 77 19.24 11.59 5.57
CA VAL A 77 19.66 12.42 6.73
C VAL A 77 19.87 11.59 7.98
N GLU A 78 19.19 10.44 8.09
CA GLU A 78 19.28 9.60 9.27
C GLU A 78 18.99 8.14 8.92
N VAL A 79 19.78 7.23 9.50
CA VAL A 79 19.54 5.79 9.47
C VAL A 79 19.41 5.28 10.90
N ILE A 80 18.18 5.08 11.36
CA ILE A 80 17.90 4.56 12.69
C ILE A 80 18.22 3.06 12.72
N ARG A 81 18.98 2.64 13.71
CA ARG A 81 19.39 1.25 13.91
C ARG A 81 18.94 0.74 15.26
N GLY A 82 18.47 -0.49 15.29
CA GLY A 82 18.14 -1.22 16.51
C GLY A 82 19.26 -2.17 16.95
N ALA A 83 18.88 -3.14 17.77
CA ALA A 83 19.77 -4.18 18.24
C ALA A 83 20.50 -4.88 17.08
N ARG A 84 21.78 -5.25 17.30
CA ARG A 84 22.64 -5.90 16.30
C ARG A 84 22.76 -5.10 14.99
N ARG A 85 22.68 -3.77 15.06
CA ARG A 85 22.74 -2.84 13.92
C ARG A 85 21.65 -3.06 12.86
N LYS A 86 20.52 -3.68 13.20
CA LYS A 86 19.37 -3.85 12.31
C LYS A 86 18.89 -2.47 11.84
N VAL A 87 18.73 -2.27 10.55
CA VAL A 87 18.15 -1.03 10.00
C VAL A 87 16.66 -1.02 10.34
N LEU A 88 16.21 0.01 11.06
CA LEU A 88 14.82 0.20 11.46
C LEU A 88 14.13 1.24 10.59
N THR A 89 14.85 2.32 10.24
CA THR A 89 14.27 3.42 9.46
C THR A 89 15.37 4.10 8.65
N VAL A 90 15.07 4.44 7.39
CA VAL A 90 15.89 5.32 6.56
C VAL A 90 15.09 6.59 6.32
N LYS A 91 15.58 7.74 6.80
CA LYS A 91 14.94 9.05 6.62
C LYS A 91 15.59 9.84 5.50
N ILE A 92 14.77 10.43 4.64
CA ILE A 92 15.19 11.23 3.49
C ILE A 92 14.62 12.64 3.66
N ALA A 93 15.48 13.66 3.72
CA ALA A 93 15.08 15.04 3.56
C ALA A 93 14.83 15.30 2.08
N ALA A 94 13.58 15.63 1.74
CA ALA A 94 13.15 15.73 0.36
C ALA A 94 13.64 17.02 -0.30
N ASP A 95 14.00 16.94 -1.59
CA ASP A 95 14.24 18.11 -2.42
C ASP A 95 12.92 18.83 -2.72
N ALA A 96 12.91 20.16 -2.74
CA ALA A 96 11.73 20.95 -3.10
C ALA A 96 11.23 20.64 -4.51
N LYS A 97 12.16 20.38 -5.45
CA LYS A 97 11.86 19.92 -6.80
C LYS A 97 12.30 18.47 -6.95
N GLN A 98 11.34 17.58 -7.15
CA GLN A 98 11.60 16.17 -7.23
C GLN A 98 12.33 15.77 -8.51
N ALA A 99 13.33 14.91 -8.37
CA ALA A 99 14.05 14.27 -9.46
C ALA A 99 13.82 12.76 -9.42
N TYR A 100 13.66 12.15 -10.58
CA TYR A 100 13.36 10.72 -10.72
C TYR A 100 14.53 9.99 -11.35
N LYS A 101 14.77 8.76 -10.90
CA LYS A 101 15.58 7.80 -11.65
C LYS A 101 14.84 7.50 -12.94
N ASN A 102 15.53 7.55 -14.05
CA ASN A 102 14.92 7.34 -15.35
C ASN A 102 14.95 5.85 -15.71
N PHE A 103 13.77 5.27 -15.88
CA PHE A 103 13.58 3.93 -16.41
C PHE A 103 13.09 4.03 -17.86
N GLU A 104 13.29 3.00 -18.63
CA GLU A 104 12.70 2.93 -19.96
C GLU A 104 11.19 2.69 -19.87
N THR A 105 10.39 3.42 -20.67
CA THR A 105 8.98 3.09 -20.83
C THR A 105 8.85 1.74 -21.53
N ARG A 106 7.89 0.93 -21.12
CA ARG A 106 7.68 -0.41 -21.67
C ARG A 106 6.21 -0.64 -21.98
N ASP A 107 5.97 -1.17 -23.18
CA ASP A 107 4.68 -1.71 -23.52
C ASP A 107 4.57 -3.14 -22.98
N ALA A 108 3.73 -3.31 -21.97
CA ALA A 108 3.55 -4.59 -21.29
C ALA A 108 3.08 -5.71 -22.22
N GLU A 109 2.36 -5.43 -23.31
CA GLU A 109 1.93 -6.43 -24.29
C GLU A 109 3.13 -7.13 -24.94
N ASN A 110 4.19 -6.39 -25.20
CA ASN A 110 5.39 -6.84 -25.91
C ASN A 110 6.47 -7.43 -25.00
N MET A 111 6.26 -7.47 -23.68
CA MET A 111 7.22 -8.04 -22.72
C MET A 111 6.99 -9.52 -22.50
N SER A 112 8.06 -10.29 -22.36
CA SER A 112 8.02 -11.64 -21.80
C SER A 112 7.87 -11.62 -20.28
N ALA A 113 7.51 -12.75 -19.67
CA ALA A 113 7.44 -12.88 -18.21
C ALA A 113 8.77 -12.53 -17.51
N GLU A 114 9.90 -12.94 -18.11
CA GLU A 114 11.23 -12.65 -17.54
C GLU A 114 11.59 -11.17 -17.65
N GLU A 115 11.23 -10.51 -18.76
CA GLU A 115 11.42 -9.06 -18.90
C GLU A 115 10.58 -8.27 -17.92
N VAL A 116 9.31 -8.66 -17.68
CA VAL A 116 8.47 -8.04 -16.65
C VAL A 116 9.11 -8.22 -15.28
N LYS A 117 9.56 -9.42 -14.95
CA LYS A 117 10.21 -9.73 -13.67
C LYS A 117 11.44 -8.88 -13.44
N ASN A 118 12.35 -8.82 -14.42
CA ASN A 118 13.56 -8.04 -14.35
C ASN A 118 13.27 -6.53 -14.25
N TYR A 119 12.29 -6.02 -15.00
CA TYR A 119 11.89 -4.63 -14.93
C TYR A 119 11.36 -4.24 -13.54
N LEU A 120 10.54 -5.09 -12.92
CA LEU A 120 10.05 -4.86 -11.57
C LEU A 120 11.16 -4.93 -10.51
N PHE A 121 12.18 -5.78 -10.69
CA PHE A 121 13.37 -5.79 -9.85
C PHE A 121 14.17 -4.50 -9.97
N ASP A 122 14.52 -4.10 -11.18
CA ASP A 122 15.36 -2.93 -11.46
C ASP A 122 14.74 -1.63 -10.96
N ALA A 123 13.42 -1.55 -11.02
CA ALA A 123 12.64 -0.40 -10.56
C ALA A 123 12.30 -0.44 -9.07
N GLY A 124 12.60 -1.54 -8.36
CA GLY A 124 12.23 -1.70 -6.96
C GLY A 124 10.72 -1.85 -6.73
N CYS A 125 9.97 -2.30 -7.74
CA CYS A 125 8.53 -2.54 -7.64
C CYS A 125 8.19 -3.97 -7.19
N TRP A 126 9.17 -4.88 -7.12
CA TRP A 126 8.93 -6.24 -6.64
C TRP A 126 8.30 -6.32 -5.25
N PRO A 127 8.64 -5.48 -4.26
CA PRO A 127 8.02 -5.48 -2.94
C PRO A 127 6.51 -5.21 -2.92
N PHE A 128 5.92 -4.70 -3.99
CA PHE A 128 4.46 -4.55 -4.11
C PHE A 128 3.76 -5.90 -4.30
N ILE A 129 4.48 -6.95 -4.64
CA ILE A 129 3.96 -8.31 -4.77
C ILE A 129 4.15 -9.03 -3.44
N LYS A 130 3.05 -9.36 -2.79
CA LYS A 130 3.03 -10.13 -1.53
C LYS A 130 2.61 -11.57 -1.78
N GLN A 131 3.24 -12.49 -1.07
CA GLN A 131 2.97 -13.93 -1.19
C GLN A 131 2.16 -14.43 -0.01
N ARG A 132 1.08 -15.13 -0.30
CA ARG A 132 0.27 -15.85 0.69
C ARG A 132 0.63 -17.34 0.68
N PRO A 133 0.51 -18.01 1.82
CA PRO A 133 -0.28 -17.67 3.02
C PRO A 133 0.40 -16.75 4.05
N TYR A 134 1.70 -16.48 3.96
CA TYR A 134 2.44 -15.83 5.06
C TYR A 134 2.53 -14.30 4.98
N ASP A 135 1.94 -13.68 3.96
CA ASP A 135 1.96 -12.22 3.72
C ASP A 135 3.37 -11.61 3.72
N ILE A 136 4.28 -12.28 3.07
CA ILE A 136 5.67 -11.84 2.88
C ILE A 136 5.87 -11.22 1.49
N VAL A 137 6.94 -10.48 1.29
CA VAL A 137 7.39 -10.11 -0.06
C VAL A 137 7.58 -11.38 -0.89
N ALA A 138 7.02 -11.41 -2.09
CA ALA A 138 6.98 -12.63 -2.90
C ALA A 138 8.37 -13.20 -3.19
N ASN A 139 8.50 -14.52 -3.02
CA ASN A 139 9.68 -15.25 -3.43
C ASN A 139 9.71 -15.35 -4.96
N PRO A 140 10.67 -14.71 -5.65
CA PRO A 140 10.69 -14.69 -7.11
C PRO A 140 11.00 -16.05 -7.76
N ASN A 141 11.45 -17.01 -6.96
CA ASN A 141 11.77 -18.36 -7.44
C ASN A 141 10.61 -19.35 -7.23
N GLN A 142 9.46 -18.88 -6.73
CA GLN A 142 8.26 -19.69 -6.53
C GLN A 142 7.10 -19.09 -7.33
N ALA A 143 6.71 -19.76 -8.43
CA ALA A 143 5.62 -19.31 -9.25
C ALA A 143 4.28 -19.35 -8.48
N PRO A 144 3.44 -18.33 -8.57
CA PRO A 144 2.14 -18.34 -7.92
C PRO A 144 1.12 -19.14 -8.73
N LYS A 145 0.23 -19.82 -8.02
CA LYS A 145 -0.95 -20.49 -8.60
C LYS A 145 -1.89 -19.49 -9.29
N ALA A 146 -2.03 -18.30 -8.70
CA ALA A 146 -2.86 -17.19 -9.19
C ALA A 146 -2.40 -15.87 -8.58
N ILE A 147 -2.86 -14.76 -9.16
CA ILE A 147 -2.66 -13.41 -8.60
C ILE A 147 -4.01 -12.84 -8.18
N PHE A 148 -4.05 -12.21 -7.01
CA PHE A 148 -5.27 -11.62 -6.45
C PHE A 148 -5.10 -10.12 -6.24
N VAL A 149 -6.14 -9.37 -6.60
CA VAL A 149 -6.27 -7.93 -6.37
C VAL A 149 -7.59 -7.68 -5.65
N SER A 150 -7.54 -7.16 -4.42
CA SER A 150 -8.75 -6.81 -3.69
C SER A 150 -9.00 -5.31 -3.79
N ALA A 151 -10.02 -4.92 -4.53
CA ALA A 151 -10.53 -3.56 -4.63
C ALA A 151 -11.85 -3.38 -3.87
N TYR A 152 -12.09 -4.22 -2.88
CA TYR A 152 -13.21 -4.10 -1.95
C TYR A 152 -12.67 -4.13 -0.52
N ALA A 153 -12.96 -3.07 0.23
CA ALA A 153 -12.55 -2.94 1.62
C ALA A 153 -13.79 -2.99 2.54
N SER A 154 -13.70 -3.72 3.64
CA SER A 154 -14.77 -3.86 4.65
C SER A 154 -14.31 -3.52 6.06
N ALA A 155 -13.07 -3.09 6.25
CA ALA A 155 -12.59 -2.62 7.55
C ALA A 155 -13.30 -1.32 7.95
N PRO A 156 -13.39 -1.02 9.25
CA PRO A 156 -14.03 0.23 9.71
C PRO A 156 -13.37 1.46 9.07
N LEU A 157 -14.20 2.35 8.54
CA LEU A 157 -13.80 3.60 7.89
C LEU A 157 -12.80 3.42 6.72
N ALA A 158 -12.77 2.24 6.10
CA ALA A 158 -11.84 1.95 5.02
C ALA A 158 -11.97 2.94 3.86
N ALA A 159 -10.84 3.22 3.20
CA ALA A 159 -10.82 4.03 1.99
C ALA A 159 -11.73 3.42 0.90
N ASP A 160 -12.49 4.26 0.24
CA ASP A 160 -13.27 3.87 -0.95
C ASP A 160 -12.32 3.70 -2.14
N LEU A 161 -12.09 2.45 -2.52
CA LEU A 161 -11.14 2.13 -3.58
C LEU A 161 -11.66 2.53 -4.96
N ASP A 162 -12.97 2.54 -5.19
CA ASP A 162 -13.54 3.04 -6.45
C ASP A 162 -13.22 4.52 -6.63
N PHE A 163 -13.31 5.29 -5.56
CA PHE A 163 -12.95 6.71 -5.56
C PHE A 163 -11.44 6.92 -5.75
N THR A 164 -10.59 6.19 -5.02
CA THR A 164 -9.14 6.40 -5.08
C THR A 164 -8.50 5.97 -6.39
N LEU A 165 -9.17 5.09 -7.14
CA LEU A 165 -8.71 4.57 -8.44
C LEU A 165 -9.36 5.27 -9.63
N ALA A 166 -10.28 6.23 -9.41
CA ALA A 166 -10.95 6.94 -10.47
C ALA A 166 -9.95 7.61 -11.43
N GLY A 167 -10.13 7.41 -12.72
CA GLY A 167 -9.25 7.94 -13.78
C GLY A 167 -7.90 7.23 -13.94
N LYS A 168 -7.70 6.06 -13.31
CA LYS A 168 -6.45 5.28 -13.35
C LYS A 168 -6.53 4.01 -14.23
N THR A 169 -7.50 3.93 -15.11
CA THR A 169 -7.75 2.73 -15.95
C THR A 169 -6.55 2.38 -16.82
N ALA A 170 -5.85 3.36 -17.40
CA ALA A 170 -4.69 3.11 -18.25
C ALA A 170 -3.52 2.49 -17.48
N GLU A 171 -3.18 3.07 -16.32
CA GLU A 171 -2.13 2.56 -15.44
C GLU A 171 -2.49 1.16 -14.92
N LEU A 172 -3.74 0.96 -14.50
CA LEU A 172 -4.22 -0.33 -14.02
C LEU A 172 -4.15 -1.40 -15.12
N GLN A 173 -4.57 -1.08 -16.35
CA GLN A 173 -4.50 -2.02 -17.48
C GLN A 173 -3.05 -2.37 -17.82
N ALA A 174 -2.15 -1.39 -17.91
CA ALA A 174 -0.73 -1.64 -18.16
C ALA A 174 -0.11 -2.57 -17.09
N ALA A 175 -0.39 -2.29 -15.82
CA ALA A 175 0.09 -3.13 -14.73
C ALA A 175 -0.48 -4.55 -14.78
N ILE A 176 -1.79 -4.71 -15.00
CA ILE A 176 -2.44 -6.03 -15.10
C ILE A 176 -1.87 -6.82 -16.27
N THR A 177 -1.70 -6.21 -17.43
CA THR A 177 -1.08 -6.85 -18.60
C THR A 177 0.33 -7.36 -18.28
N ALA A 178 1.13 -6.58 -17.54
CA ALA A 178 2.45 -6.99 -17.12
C ALA A 178 2.40 -8.14 -16.11
N VAL A 179 1.69 -7.96 -14.98
CA VAL A 179 1.73 -8.93 -13.87
C VAL A 179 1.02 -10.25 -14.21
N SER A 180 0.07 -10.25 -15.15
CA SER A 180 -0.57 -11.48 -15.63
C SER A 180 0.42 -12.47 -16.25
N LYS A 181 1.54 -11.98 -16.79
CA LYS A 181 2.62 -12.83 -17.34
C LYS A 181 3.44 -13.53 -16.29
N LEU A 182 3.30 -13.16 -15.02
CA LEU A 182 4.06 -13.75 -13.90
C LEU A 182 3.41 -15.01 -13.33
N THR A 183 2.25 -15.42 -13.82
CA THR A 183 1.54 -16.64 -13.44
C THR A 183 1.03 -17.37 -14.67
N GLU A 184 1.00 -18.69 -14.61
CA GLU A 184 0.26 -19.52 -15.59
C GLU A 184 -1.23 -19.60 -15.26
N GLY A 185 -1.60 -19.17 -14.05
CA GLY A 185 -2.97 -19.14 -13.57
C GLY A 185 -3.69 -17.85 -13.95
N LYS A 186 -4.70 -17.52 -13.18
CA LYS A 186 -5.57 -16.36 -13.44
C LYS A 186 -5.22 -15.17 -12.55
N VAL A 187 -5.56 -13.98 -13.03
CA VAL A 187 -5.60 -12.77 -12.21
C VAL A 187 -7.05 -12.55 -11.77
N HIS A 188 -7.29 -12.67 -10.47
CA HIS A 188 -8.60 -12.49 -9.85
C HIS A 188 -8.70 -11.10 -9.24
N ILE A 189 -9.71 -10.35 -9.64
CA ILE A 189 -10.00 -9.03 -9.07
C ILE A 189 -11.32 -9.06 -8.32
N SER A 190 -11.31 -8.71 -7.04
CA SER A 190 -12.51 -8.58 -6.23
C SER A 190 -12.92 -7.12 -6.12
N ILE A 191 -14.15 -6.81 -6.52
CA ILE A 191 -14.77 -5.48 -6.44
C ILE A 191 -16.02 -5.53 -5.57
N GLY A 192 -16.48 -4.38 -5.07
CA GLY A 192 -17.75 -4.27 -4.35
C GLY A 192 -18.94 -4.62 -5.24
N ALA A 193 -19.90 -5.40 -4.74
CA ALA A 193 -21.06 -5.83 -5.52
C ALA A 193 -21.93 -4.66 -6.00
N ASN A 194 -21.95 -3.56 -5.26
CA ASN A 194 -22.74 -2.36 -5.54
C ASN A 194 -21.89 -1.18 -6.02
N GLY A 195 -20.57 -1.37 -6.19
CA GLY A 195 -19.64 -0.34 -6.62
C GLY A 195 -19.57 -0.21 -8.14
N ASN A 196 -18.97 0.88 -8.59
CA ASN A 196 -18.66 1.15 -9.99
C ASN A 196 -17.13 1.26 -10.13
N SER A 197 -16.46 0.13 -9.95
CA SER A 197 -14.99 0.08 -9.90
C SER A 197 -14.38 0.25 -11.29
N PRO A 198 -13.36 1.12 -11.45
CA PRO A 198 -12.58 1.20 -12.67
C PRO A 198 -11.94 -0.14 -13.09
N LEU A 199 -11.73 -1.03 -12.12
CA LEU A 199 -11.18 -2.36 -12.37
C LEU A 199 -12.15 -3.30 -13.09
N SER A 200 -13.46 -2.98 -13.11
CA SER A 200 -14.45 -3.80 -13.81
C SER A 200 -14.30 -3.78 -15.35
N GLU A 201 -13.58 -2.78 -15.89
CA GLU A 201 -13.38 -2.59 -17.32
C GLU A 201 -12.06 -3.20 -17.82
N LEU A 202 -11.24 -3.76 -16.92
CA LEU A 202 -9.94 -4.32 -17.30
C LEU A 202 -10.06 -5.63 -18.05
N ASN A 203 -9.20 -5.80 -19.04
CA ASN A 203 -9.11 -7.02 -19.85
C ASN A 203 -8.12 -8.03 -19.23
N GLY A 204 -8.31 -9.31 -19.54
CA GLY A 204 -7.39 -10.38 -19.14
C GLY A 204 -7.50 -10.79 -17.68
N VAL A 205 -8.61 -10.47 -17.01
CA VAL A 205 -8.84 -10.73 -15.58
C VAL A 205 -10.18 -11.41 -15.32
N GLU A 206 -10.30 -12.05 -14.16
CA GLU A 206 -11.58 -12.57 -13.65
C GLU A 206 -12.12 -11.64 -12.55
N ILE A 207 -13.26 -11.01 -12.81
CA ILE A 207 -13.92 -10.10 -11.89
C ILE A 207 -14.86 -10.86 -10.96
N HIS A 208 -14.71 -10.63 -9.66
CA HIS A 208 -15.56 -11.19 -8.60
C HIS A 208 -16.24 -10.06 -7.84
N LYS A 209 -17.58 -10.08 -7.82
CA LYS A 209 -18.38 -9.14 -7.02
C LYS A 209 -18.49 -9.67 -5.59
N VAL A 210 -18.04 -8.89 -4.62
CA VAL A 210 -18.00 -9.27 -3.20
C VAL A 210 -18.95 -8.40 -2.39
N SER A 211 -19.65 -9.03 -1.45
CA SER A 211 -20.55 -8.35 -0.50
C SER A 211 -20.57 -9.04 0.87
N GLY A 212 -21.00 -8.32 1.87
CA GLY A 212 -21.16 -8.80 3.24
C GLY A 212 -20.35 -8.02 4.27
N PRO A 213 -20.52 -8.33 5.55
CA PRO A 213 -19.81 -7.66 6.62
C PRO A 213 -18.32 -7.98 6.64
N HIS A 214 -17.55 -7.21 7.40
CA HIS A 214 -16.14 -7.55 7.65
C HIS A 214 -16.04 -8.97 8.24
N PRO A 215 -15.15 -9.86 7.72
CA PRO A 215 -13.94 -9.61 6.92
C PRO A 215 -14.10 -9.82 5.39
N SER A 216 -15.25 -9.54 4.80
CA SER A 216 -15.47 -9.78 3.36
C SER A 216 -14.47 -9.05 2.44
N GLY A 217 -13.97 -7.88 2.86
CA GLY A 217 -12.95 -7.11 2.16
C GLY A 217 -11.52 -7.62 2.36
N ASN A 218 -11.28 -8.58 3.25
CA ASN A 218 -9.95 -9.15 3.41
C ASN A 218 -9.63 -10.10 2.27
N VAL A 219 -8.51 -9.87 1.60
CA VAL A 219 -8.09 -10.69 0.44
C VAL A 219 -7.97 -12.18 0.79
N GLY A 220 -7.55 -12.53 2.00
CA GLY A 220 -7.51 -13.93 2.46
C GLY A 220 -8.89 -14.59 2.49
N THR A 221 -9.94 -13.85 2.86
CA THR A 221 -11.33 -14.31 2.81
C THR A 221 -11.78 -14.54 1.37
N GLN A 222 -11.38 -13.66 0.46
CA GLN A 222 -11.68 -13.75 -0.96
C GLN A 222 -10.94 -14.94 -1.61
N ILE A 223 -9.65 -15.10 -1.35
CA ILE A 223 -8.84 -16.23 -1.80
C ILE A 223 -9.50 -17.56 -1.38
N ALA A 224 -9.89 -17.68 -0.11
CA ALA A 224 -10.54 -18.89 0.40
C ALA A 224 -11.88 -19.24 -0.29
N LYS A 225 -12.52 -18.27 -0.95
CA LYS A 225 -13.79 -18.46 -1.67
C LYS A 225 -13.64 -18.62 -3.17
N ILE A 226 -12.58 -18.05 -3.75
CA ILE A 226 -12.34 -18.02 -5.20
C ILE A 226 -11.48 -19.22 -5.60
N ASP A 227 -10.27 -19.30 -5.05
CA ASP A 227 -9.30 -20.35 -5.35
C ASP A 227 -8.41 -20.59 -4.11
N PRO A 228 -8.83 -21.46 -3.19
CA PRO A 228 -8.12 -21.71 -1.94
C PRO A 228 -6.69 -22.18 -2.13
N ILE A 229 -5.81 -21.76 -1.24
CA ILE A 229 -4.42 -22.20 -1.20
C ILE A 229 -4.35 -23.59 -0.56
N ASN A 230 -3.88 -24.60 -1.29
CA ASN A 230 -3.62 -25.93 -0.78
C ASN A 230 -2.18 -26.08 -0.30
N LYS A 231 -1.88 -27.24 0.32
CA LYS A 231 -0.52 -27.54 0.80
C LYS A 231 0.50 -27.46 -0.34
N GLY A 232 1.52 -26.63 -0.16
CA GLY A 232 2.59 -26.44 -1.14
C GLY A 232 2.31 -25.36 -2.20
N GLU A 233 1.08 -24.88 -2.31
CA GLU A 233 0.72 -23.78 -3.21
C GLU A 233 1.01 -22.41 -2.58
N VAL A 234 1.22 -21.44 -3.45
CA VAL A 234 1.24 -20.01 -3.09
C VAL A 234 0.42 -19.22 -4.08
N VAL A 235 -0.14 -18.11 -3.63
CA VAL A 235 -0.73 -17.10 -4.49
C VAL A 235 -0.06 -15.75 -4.20
N TRP A 236 -0.07 -14.88 -5.20
CA TRP A 236 0.41 -13.52 -5.00
C TRP A 236 -0.75 -12.55 -4.87
N VAL A 237 -0.50 -11.48 -4.14
CA VAL A 237 -1.45 -10.41 -3.89
C VAL A 237 -0.78 -9.09 -4.21
N ILE A 238 -1.47 -8.21 -4.94
CA ILE A 238 -1.02 -6.85 -5.23
C ILE A 238 -2.16 -5.91 -4.88
N ALA A 239 -1.85 -4.84 -4.12
CA ALA A 239 -2.86 -3.85 -3.80
C ALA A 239 -3.17 -2.96 -5.03
N PRO A 240 -4.42 -2.48 -5.18
CA PRO A 240 -4.81 -1.69 -6.36
C PRO A 240 -3.98 -0.43 -6.58
N GLN A 241 -3.63 0.31 -5.54
CA GLN A 241 -2.78 1.50 -5.68
C GLN A 241 -1.31 1.16 -6.00
N ASP A 242 -0.84 -0.05 -5.63
CA ASP A 242 0.48 -0.54 -6.04
C ASP A 242 0.50 -0.88 -7.53
N LEU A 243 -0.61 -1.41 -8.07
CA LEU A 243 -0.77 -1.59 -9.52
C LEU A 243 -0.71 -0.25 -10.26
N VAL A 244 -1.31 0.82 -9.72
CA VAL A 244 -1.22 2.16 -10.31
C VAL A 244 0.24 2.61 -10.41
N ILE A 245 1.05 2.41 -9.36
CA ILE A 245 2.48 2.76 -9.36
C ILE A 245 3.24 1.96 -10.42
N ILE A 246 2.98 0.65 -10.52
CA ILE A 246 3.60 -0.22 -11.54
C ILE A 246 3.19 0.23 -12.94
N GLY A 247 1.92 0.52 -13.17
CA GLY A 247 1.42 0.97 -14.47
C GLY A 247 1.96 2.33 -14.87
N GLU A 248 1.99 3.30 -13.97
CA GLU A 248 2.59 4.61 -14.22
C GLU A 248 4.08 4.48 -14.58
N LEU A 249 4.81 3.60 -13.87
CA LEU A 249 6.21 3.31 -14.19
C LEU A 249 6.36 2.78 -15.62
N LEU A 250 5.55 1.81 -16.04
CA LEU A 250 5.59 1.25 -17.39
C LEU A 250 5.32 2.32 -18.46
N LEU A 251 4.33 3.20 -18.21
CA LEU A 251 3.89 4.23 -19.14
C LEU A 251 4.82 5.45 -19.19
N THR A 252 5.46 5.81 -18.07
CA THR A 252 6.21 7.07 -17.95
C THR A 252 7.71 6.90 -17.69
N GLY A 253 8.14 5.70 -17.31
CA GLY A 253 9.52 5.43 -16.90
C GLY A 253 9.90 6.08 -15.55
N LYS A 254 8.92 6.47 -14.71
CA LYS A 254 9.15 7.13 -13.43
C LYS A 254 8.57 6.30 -12.29
N PHE A 255 9.37 6.06 -11.26
CA PHE A 255 8.86 5.49 -10.02
C PHE A 255 8.19 6.60 -9.21
N ASN A 256 6.86 6.63 -9.21
CA ASN A 256 6.06 7.61 -8.48
C ASN A 256 5.28 6.93 -7.35
N ALA A 257 5.75 7.06 -6.12
CA ALA A 257 5.15 6.44 -4.94
C ALA A 257 3.95 7.23 -4.37
N THR A 258 3.29 8.05 -5.19
CA THR A 258 2.10 8.82 -4.80
C THR A 258 0.92 7.89 -4.56
N ARG A 259 0.18 8.16 -3.48
CA ARG A 259 -1.02 7.43 -3.06
C ARG A 259 -2.13 8.40 -2.70
N THR A 260 -3.37 7.94 -2.81
CA THR A 260 -4.53 8.61 -2.21
C THR A 260 -4.79 7.96 -0.87
N VAL A 261 -4.71 8.77 0.21
CA VAL A 261 -4.84 8.33 1.59
C VAL A 261 -6.12 8.92 2.18
N ALA A 262 -6.94 8.09 2.82
CA ALA A 262 -8.12 8.53 3.54
C ALA A 262 -7.74 8.99 4.96
N LEU A 263 -8.12 10.19 5.34
CA LEU A 263 -8.10 10.68 6.72
C LEU A 263 -9.47 10.42 7.32
N THR A 264 -9.55 9.53 8.31
CA THR A 264 -10.81 9.02 8.86
C THR A 264 -10.81 8.98 10.38
N GLY A 265 -11.98 8.98 10.96
CA GLY A 265 -12.18 8.93 12.41
C GLY A 265 -12.70 10.22 13.00
N SER A 266 -13.22 10.12 14.21
CA SER A 266 -13.94 11.22 14.89
C SER A 266 -13.08 12.38 15.32
N LYS A 267 -11.75 12.23 15.30
CA LYS A 267 -10.79 13.28 15.69
C LYS A 267 -10.27 14.11 14.52
N PHE A 268 -10.77 13.88 13.30
CA PHE A 268 -10.58 14.80 12.19
C PHE A 268 -11.74 15.78 12.11
N SER A 269 -11.43 17.09 12.05
CA SER A 269 -12.42 18.15 11.85
C SER A 269 -13.12 18.02 10.49
N LYS A 270 -12.38 17.56 9.48
CA LYS A 270 -12.87 17.27 8.13
C LYS A 270 -12.26 15.97 7.61
N PRO A 271 -12.91 14.83 7.85
CA PRO A 271 -12.51 13.57 7.23
C PRO A 271 -12.58 13.66 5.71
N GLN A 272 -11.45 13.42 5.01
CA GLN A 272 -11.34 13.59 3.56
C GLN A 272 -10.16 12.75 3.03
N TYR A 273 -9.97 12.73 1.72
CA TYR A 273 -8.78 12.15 1.13
C TYR A 273 -7.68 13.19 0.94
N VAL A 274 -6.44 12.73 0.99
CA VAL A 274 -5.25 13.52 0.68
C VAL A 274 -4.37 12.77 -0.31
N THR A 275 -3.68 13.52 -1.17
CA THR A 275 -2.62 12.95 -2.00
C THR A 275 -1.32 12.99 -1.22
N ALA A 276 -0.69 11.85 -1.00
CA ALA A 276 0.54 11.70 -0.25
C ALA A 276 1.54 10.81 -0.99
N ILE A 277 2.83 10.96 -0.70
CA ILE A 277 3.85 10.02 -1.14
C ILE A 277 4.11 9.02 -0.02
N ALA A 278 4.35 7.75 -0.35
CA ALA A 278 4.62 6.69 0.63
C ALA A 278 5.72 7.10 1.62
N GLY A 279 5.50 6.85 2.91
CA GLY A 279 6.44 7.22 3.96
C GLY A 279 6.44 8.71 4.35
N ALA A 280 5.43 9.49 3.96
CA ALA A 280 5.28 10.89 4.36
C ALA A 280 5.13 11.05 5.89
N ASN A 281 5.51 12.21 6.41
CA ASN A 281 5.35 12.53 7.81
C ASN A 281 3.85 12.70 8.15
N ILE A 282 3.42 12.14 9.27
CA ILE A 282 2.02 12.19 9.71
C ILE A 282 1.58 13.63 9.99
N ALA A 283 2.41 14.44 10.66
CA ALA A 283 2.07 15.83 10.97
C ALA A 283 1.70 16.64 9.72
N ASP A 284 2.44 16.44 8.63
CA ASP A 284 2.16 17.14 7.36
C ASP A 284 0.85 16.67 6.72
N LEU A 285 0.50 15.39 6.89
CA LEU A 285 -0.74 14.82 6.32
C LEU A 285 -1.99 15.26 7.07
N VAL A 286 -1.88 15.46 8.38
CA VAL A 286 -3.01 15.77 9.26
C VAL A 286 -3.07 17.25 9.66
N ALA A 287 -2.11 18.07 9.22
CA ALA A 287 -2.00 19.49 9.57
C ALA A 287 -3.33 20.23 9.38
N ASP A 288 -3.68 21.09 10.35
CA ASP A 288 -4.90 21.91 10.40
C ASP A 288 -6.23 21.12 10.34
N ASN A 289 -6.18 19.80 10.51
CA ASN A 289 -7.37 18.93 10.41
C ASN A 289 -7.53 17.99 11.59
N LEU A 290 -6.52 17.85 12.45
CA LEU A 290 -6.56 16.97 13.60
C LEU A 290 -6.93 17.74 14.86
N GLU A 291 -7.88 17.19 15.64
CA GLU A 291 -8.10 17.62 17.02
C GLU A 291 -7.02 17.03 17.90
N ASN A 292 -6.12 17.87 18.42
CA ASN A 292 -4.92 17.45 19.19
C ASN A 292 -5.23 17.08 20.64
N ASP A 293 -6.49 16.93 21.01
CA ASP A 293 -6.91 16.58 22.36
C ASP A 293 -7.04 15.05 22.48
N ASN A 294 -6.14 14.44 23.24
CA ASN A 294 -6.14 13.03 23.63
C ASN A 294 -6.49 12.07 22.45
N THR A 295 -5.71 12.15 21.39
CA THR A 295 -5.99 11.49 20.12
C THR A 295 -5.03 10.33 19.86
N ARG A 296 -5.58 9.16 19.53
CA ARG A 296 -4.86 8.04 18.98
C ARG A 296 -4.82 8.13 17.45
N ILE A 297 -3.61 8.24 16.90
CA ILE A 297 -3.38 8.23 15.46
C ILE A 297 -2.91 6.83 15.05
N ILE A 298 -3.52 6.28 14.02
CA ILE A 298 -3.26 4.94 13.49
C ILE A 298 -2.92 5.06 12.01
N SER A 299 -1.76 4.57 11.60
CA SER A 299 -1.45 4.30 10.20
C SER A 299 -2.18 3.02 9.81
N GLY A 300 -3.17 3.12 8.93
CA GLY A 300 -4.12 2.06 8.61
C GLY A 300 -5.46 2.19 9.36
N ASN A 301 -6.21 1.09 9.44
CA ASN A 301 -7.51 1.02 10.12
C ASN A 301 -7.37 0.55 11.57
N VAL A 302 -8.44 0.65 12.35
CA VAL A 302 -8.45 0.33 13.79
C VAL A 302 -8.24 -1.16 14.11
N LEU A 303 -8.39 -2.07 13.14
CA LEU A 303 -8.26 -3.52 13.37
C LEU A 303 -6.86 -4.05 13.14
N SER A 304 -6.14 -3.50 12.16
CA SER A 304 -4.84 -4.02 11.72
C SER A 304 -3.76 -2.95 11.54
N GLY A 305 -4.11 -1.67 11.71
CA GLY A 305 -3.16 -0.57 11.62
C GLY A 305 -2.22 -0.49 12.83
N VAL A 306 -1.21 0.34 12.71
CA VAL A 306 -0.19 0.57 13.72
C VAL A 306 -0.36 1.94 14.32
N GLN A 307 -0.41 2.04 15.66
CA GLN A 307 -0.42 3.33 16.34
C GLN A 307 0.88 4.08 16.02
N VAL A 308 0.75 5.31 15.62
CA VAL A 308 1.88 6.21 15.30
C VAL A 308 1.76 7.50 16.10
N LYS A 309 2.89 8.13 16.35
CA LYS A 309 2.91 9.49 16.89
C LYS A 309 2.71 10.49 15.76
N GLU A 310 2.36 11.73 16.11
CA GLU A 310 2.20 12.81 15.13
C GLU A 310 3.50 13.09 14.35
N ASP A 311 4.67 12.98 15.00
CA ASP A 311 5.98 13.08 14.37
C ASP A 311 6.43 11.79 13.65
N GLY A 312 5.55 10.78 13.59
CA GLY A 312 5.77 9.52 12.90
C GLY A 312 5.55 9.62 11.39
N PHE A 313 5.56 8.47 10.74
CA PHE A 313 5.45 8.36 9.28
C PHE A 313 4.39 7.32 8.92
N ILE A 314 3.64 7.60 7.85
CA ILE A 314 2.66 6.65 7.32
C ILE A 314 3.38 5.38 6.84
N GLY A 315 2.78 4.21 7.07
CA GLY A 315 3.29 2.94 6.57
C GLY A 315 3.37 2.90 5.03
N TYR A 316 4.35 2.20 4.51
CA TYR A 316 4.66 2.20 3.08
C TYR A 316 3.49 1.77 2.18
N TYR A 317 2.65 0.87 2.67
CA TYR A 317 1.48 0.34 1.94
C TYR A 317 0.16 0.95 2.38
N ASP A 318 0.16 1.80 3.42
CA ASP A 318 -1.08 2.29 4.01
C ASP A 318 -1.73 3.35 3.11
N ASN A 319 -3.05 3.26 3.01
CA ASN A 319 -3.90 4.17 2.26
C ASN A 319 -4.97 4.82 3.14
N GLN A 320 -4.79 4.73 4.46
CA GLN A 320 -5.70 5.27 5.48
C GLN A 320 -4.91 5.71 6.70
N ILE A 321 -5.28 6.85 7.26
CA ILE A 321 -4.90 7.30 8.60
C ILE A 321 -6.18 7.41 9.39
N THR A 322 -6.24 6.76 10.54
CA THR A 322 -7.40 6.81 11.43
C THR A 322 -7.07 7.56 12.70
N ALA A 323 -7.87 8.57 13.05
CA ALA A 323 -7.73 9.33 14.29
C ALA A 323 -9.00 9.19 15.13
N ILE A 324 -8.83 8.62 16.33
CA ILE A 324 -9.92 8.36 17.29
C ILE A 324 -9.49 8.83 18.68
N PRO A 325 -10.43 9.00 19.63
CA PRO A 325 -10.05 9.23 21.04
C PRO A 325 -9.12 8.12 21.56
N GLU A 326 -8.16 8.46 22.41
CA GLU A 326 -7.24 7.48 23.01
C GLU A 326 -7.97 6.41 23.83
N GLY A 327 -9.13 6.75 24.41
CA GLY A 327 -9.98 5.80 25.11
C GLY A 327 -9.53 5.50 26.53
N ASP A 328 -8.78 6.41 27.14
CA ASP A 328 -8.32 6.37 28.53
C ASP A 328 -9.24 7.13 29.52
N ASP A 329 -10.39 7.60 29.02
CA ASP A 329 -11.44 8.19 29.85
C ASP A 329 -12.21 7.09 30.60
N TYR A 330 -12.16 7.15 31.93
CA TYR A 330 -12.86 6.18 32.79
C TYR A 330 -14.33 6.57 32.95
N GLU A 331 -15.23 5.73 32.43
CA GLU A 331 -16.67 5.87 32.71
C GLU A 331 -17.01 5.14 34.03
N PHE A 332 -17.69 5.84 34.94
CA PHE A 332 -18.21 5.21 36.14
C PHE A 332 -19.24 4.12 35.77
N PHE A 333 -19.05 2.89 36.22
CA PHE A 333 -19.83 1.71 35.80
C PHE A 333 -19.81 1.40 34.30
N GLY A 334 -18.78 1.79 33.54
CA GLY A 334 -18.68 1.56 32.10
C GLY A 334 -18.73 0.09 31.66
N TRP A 335 -18.51 -0.86 32.56
CA TRP A 335 -18.65 -2.30 32.31
C TRP A 335 -20.09 -2.81 32.37
N ASN A 336 -21.05 -1.98 32.71
CA ASN A 336 -22.46 -2.34 32.92
C ASN A 336 -23.36 -1.66 31.86
N LYS A 337 -22.98 -1.84 30.59
CA LYS A 337 -23.78 -1.34 29.43
C LYS A 337 -24.67 -2.45 28.90
#